data_bf014a0eb81fb6fb267275b0d7b087f1
#
_entry.id   bf014a0eb81fb6fb267275b0d7b087f1
#
_cell.length_a   1.000
_cell.length_b   1.000
_cell.length_c   1.000
_cell.angle_alpha   90.00
_cell.angle_beta   90.00
_cell.angle_gamma   90.00
#
_symmetry.space_group_name_H-M   'P 1'
#
loop_
_entity.id
_entity.type
_entity.pdbx_description
1 polymer ?
#
loop_
_entity_poly.entity_id
_entity_poly.type
_entity_poly.pdbx_seq_one_letter_code
_entity_poly.pdbx_strand_id
1 'polypeptide(L)'
;SLSAMGFDAGNLAALKIPLGESGAQRCFEEFAPRIAQYKNARDYPGAKGPSYLSVHLRFGTISIRQLVQFALNDQRENPRLAEGAATWCSELIWRDFYMQILYHHPHVVTRSFKPDYEAIQWAQGEDAEAHFAAWCAGQTGYPLVDAGMRQLNRTGYMHNRLRMVVASFLTKDLGIDWRRGEAYFAWKLNDFDLSANNGGWQWAASTGCDAQPYFRIFNPVTQSERFDEKGAFIRRYVPEIGGLPDRWIHAPWTAPPVVLEGSGIRLGTDYPMPLVDHDQARQKTLMRFSVVKKQA
;
A
#
# COMPACT_ATOMS: atom_id res chain seq x y z
N SER A 1 9.54 11.63 -29.52
CA SER A 1 10.01 11.14 -28.20
C SER A 1 9.11 11.65 -27.09
N LEU A 2 9.11 11.00 -25.94
CA LEU A 2 8.33 11.45 -24.77
C LEU A 2 8.74 12.87 -24.35
N SER A 3 10.03 13.19 -24.38
CA SER A 3 10.51 14.53 -24.08
C SER A 3 10.02 15.60 -25.07
N ALA A 4 9.83 15.26 -26.35
CA ALA A 4 9.23 16.17 -27.33
C ALA A 4 7.74 16.45 -27.06
N MET A 5 7.08 15.58 -26.27
CA MET A 5 5.71 15.73 -25.81
C MET A 5 5.62 16.38 -24.41
N GLY A 6 6.75 16.84 -23.86
CA GLY A 6 6.80 17.49 -22.54
C GLY A 6 6.86 16.53 -21.35
N PHE A 7 7.12 15.23 -21.58
CA PHE A 7 7.31 14.27 -20.49
C PHE A 7 8.79 14.12 -20.14
N ASP A 8 9.09 14.17 -18.86
CA ASP A 8 10.43 13.82 -18.37
C ASP A 8 10.70 12.32 -18.58
N ALA A 9 11.95 11.99 -18.92
CA ALA A 9 12.36 10.59 -19.13
C ALA A 9 12.24 9.75 -17.84
N GLY A 10 12.30 10.39 -16.68
CA GLY A 10 12.23 9.74 -15.38
C GLY A 10 13.26 8.63 -15.21
N ASN A 11 12.94 7.65 -14.37
CA ASN A 11 13.79 6.48 -14.12
C ASN A 11 13.26 5.19 -14.78
N LEU A 12 12.31 5.27 -15.69
CA LEU A 12 11.61 4.11 -16.28
C LEU A 12 12.56 3.10 -16.91
N ALA A 13 13.60 3.57 -17.59
CA ALA A 13 14.61 2.70 -18.18
C ALA A 13 15.39 1.86 -17.17
N ALA A 14 15.57 2.40 -15.94
CA ALA A 14 16.28 1.71 -14.86
C ALA A 14 15.39 0.68 -14.12
N LEU A 15 14.07 0.77 -14.24
CA LEU A 15 13.13 -0.09 -13.50
C LEU A 15 13.04 -1.52 -14.04
N LYS A 16 13.55 -1.80 -15.25
CA LYS A 16 13.51 -3.13 -15.90
C LYS A 16 12.10 -3.76 -15.89
N ILE A 17 11.06 -2.94 -16.04
CA ILE A 17 9.68 -3.41 -16.08
C ILE A 17 9.47 -4.11 -17.43
N PRO A 18 9.00 -5.38 -17.44
CA PRO A 18 8.61 -6.04 -18.68
C PRO A 18 7.49 -5.25 -19.36
N LEU A 19 7.60 -5.00 -20.66
CA LEU A 19 6.66 -4.15 -21.40
C LEU A 19 5.85 -4.95 -22.42
N GLY A 20 4.65 -4.44 -22.74
CA GLY A 20 3.77 -4.98 -23.77
C GLY A 20 3.23 -6.38 -23.46
N GLU A 21 2.63 -7.01 -24.45
CA GLU A 21 2.04 -8.35 -24.32
C GLU A 21 3.08 -9.43 -24.00
N SER A 22 4.24 -9.37 -24.64
CA SER A 22 5.34 -10.31 -24.36
C SER A 22 5.91 -10.16 -22.94
N GLY A 23 5.91 -8.94 -22.40
CA GLY A 23 6.28 -8.68 -21.01
C GLY A 23 5.23 -9.23 -20.04
N ALA A 24 3.95 -9.04 -20.35
CA ALA A 24 2.85 -9.59 -19.58
C ALA A 24 2.88 -11.12 -19.53
N GLN A 25 3.09 -11.75 -20.68
CA GLN A 25 3.19 -13.20 -20.80
C GLN A 25 4.36 -13.76 -19.96
N ARG A 26 5.54 -13.14 -20.01
CA ARG A 26 6.68 -13.52 -19.17
C ARG A 26 6.38 -13.40 -17.67
N CYS A 27 5.75 -12.30 -17.24
CA CYS A 27 5.34 -12.14 -15.84
C CYS A 27 4.36 -13.23 -15.40
N PHE A 28 3.44 -13.61 -16.28
CA PHE A 28 2.46 -14.65 -16.00
C PHE A 28 3.11 -16.04 -15.93
N GLU A 29 3.97 -16.40 -16.90
CA GLU A 29 4.72 -17.67 -16.93
C GLU A 29 5.63 -17.83 -15.70
N GLU A 30 6.21 -16.73 -15.23
CA GLU A 30 7.02 -16.71 -14.00
C GLU A 30 6.16 -16.85 -12.73
N PHE A 31 4.93 -16.37 -12.76
CA PHE A 31 4.01 -16.47 -11.62
C PHE A 31 3.31 -17.82 -11.54
N ALA A 32 2.87 -18.40 -12.64
CA ALA A 32 2.05 -19.60 -12.68
C ALA A 32 2.59 -20.75 -11.81
N PRO A 33 3.90 -21.12 -11.84
CA PRO A 33 4.42 -22.17 -10.97
C PRO A 33 4.37 -21.84 -9.46
N ARG A 34 4.21 -20.57 -9.09
CA ARG A 34 4.19 -20.10 -7.71
C ARG A 34 2.77 -19.91 -7.15
N ILE A 35 1.74 -20.13 -7.96
CA ILE A 35 0.35 -19.85 -7.58
C ILE A 35 -0.09 -20.63 -6.34
N ALA A 36 0.42 -21.86 -6.14
CA ALA A 36 0.16 -22.68 -4.96
C ALA A 36 0.50 -21.95 -3.65
N GLN A 37 1.54 -21.14 -3.66
CA GLN A 37 2.03 -20.43 -2.49
C GLN A 37 1.40 -19.03 -2.35
N TYR A 38 0.60 -18.60 -3.31
CA TYR A 38 0.09 -17.21 -3.37
C TYR A 38 -0.62 -16.81 -2.08
N LYS A 39 -1.51 -17.61 -1.54
CA LYS A 39 -2.24 -17.32 -0.30
C LYS A 39 -1.29 -17.00 0.86
N ASN A 40 -0.21 -17.73 0.99
CA ASN A 40 0.74 -17.59 2.09
C ASN A 40 1.78 -16.50 1.85
N ALA A 41 2.16 -16.26 0.57
CA ALA A 41 3.25 -15.35 0.22
C ALA A 41 2.78 -13.93 -0.12
N ARG A 42 1.49 -13.75 -0.47
CA ARG A 42 0.95 -12.49 -0.99
C ARG A 42 1.06 -11.31 -0.03
N ASP A 43 1.16 -11.55 1.25
CA ASP A 43 1.15 -10.49 2.27
C ASP A 43 2.55 -10.01 2.67
N TYR A 44 3.60 -10.66 2.21
CA TYR A 44 4.99 -10.38 2.60
C TYR A 44 5.71 -9.54 1.53
N PRO A 45 5.97 -8.22 1.78
CA PRO A 45 6.58 -7.33 0.79
C PRO A 45 8.01 -7.73 0.39
N GLY A 46 8.74 -8.40 1.30
CA GLY A 46 10.07 -8.92 1.04
C GLY A 46 10.12 -10.19 0.20
N ALA A 47 8.97 -10.86 -0.01
CA ALA A 47 8.87 -12.10 -0.76
C ALA A 47 8.40 -11.85 -2.20
N LYS A 48 8.77 -12.77 -3.12
CA LYS A 48 8.24 -12.76 -4.49
C LYS A 48 6.86 -13.45 -4.54
N GLY A 49 5.87 -12.94 -3.79
CA GLY A 49 4.51 -13.46 -3.68
C GLY A 49 3.59 -13.03 -4.83
N PRO A 50 3.46 -11.72 -5.13
CA PRO A 50 2.54 -11.21 -6.15
C PRO A 50 2.84 -11.68 -7.58
N SER A 51 1.83 -11.56 -8.46
CA SER A 51 1.97 -11.86 -9.90
C SER A 51 2.66 -10.74 -10.68
N TYR A 52 2.70 -9.52 -10.15
CA TYR A 52 3.18 -8.30 -10.81
C TYR A 52 2.45 -7.95 -12.11
N LEU A 53 1.22 -8.42 -12.28
CA LEU A 53 0.40 -8.19 -13.49
C LEU A 53 -0.47 -6.92 -13.42
N SER A 54 -0.40 -6.14 -12.35
CA SER A 54 -1.29 -4.98 -12.16
C SER A 54 -1.13 -3.93 -13.27
N VAL A 55 0.09 -3.61 -13.70
CA VAL A 55 0.36 -2.71 -14.83
C VAL A 55 -0.21 -3.28 -16.11
N HIS A 56 0.00 -4.56 -16.37
CA HIS A 56 -0.49 -5.24 -17.56
C HIS A 56 -2.01 -5.32 -17.62
N LEU A 57 -2.66 -5.55 -16.48
CA LEU A 57 -4.12 -5.51 -16.38
C LEU A 57 -4.66 -4.09 -16.56
N ARG A 58 -3.93 -3.06 -16.09
CA ARG A 58 -4.32 -1.66 -16.29
C ARG A 58 -4.31 -1.26 -17.76
N PHE A 59 -3.30 -1.68 -18.50
CA PHE A 59 -3.13 -1.33 -19.92
C PHE A 59 -3.69 -2.37 -20.90
N GLY A 60 -4.29 -3.47 -20.39
CA GLY A 60 -4.92 -4.50 -21.22
C GLY A 60 -3.92 -5.32 -22.06
N THR A 61 -2.64 -5.36 -21.69
CA THR A 61 -1.62 -6.17 -22.37
C THR A 61 -1.67 -7.66 -21.97
N ILE A 62 -2.62 -8.04 -21.11
CA ILE A 62 -2.98 -9.44 -20.83
C ILE A 62 -4.49 -9.53 -20.61
N SER A 63 -5.12 -10.61 -21.10
CA SER A 63 -6.54 -10.83 -20.96
C SER A 63 -6.91 -11.30 -19.55
N ILE A 64 -7.76 -10.55 -18.86
CA ILE A 64 -8.28 -10.97 -17.55
C ILE A 64 -9.09 -12.28 -17.65
N ARG A 65 -9.80 -12.51 -18.76
CA ARG A 65 -10.56 -13.76 -18.98
C ARG A 65 -9.63 -14.97 -19.04
N GLN A 66 -8.47 -14.84 -19.71
CA GLN A 66 -7.45 -15.88 -19.77
C GLN A 66 -6.92 -16.19 -18.36
N LEU A 67 -6.66 -15.18 -17.55
CA LEU A 67 -6.15 -15.33 -16.19
C LEU A 67 -7.18 -16.01 -15.26
N VAL A 68 -8.44 -15.63 -15.37
CA VAL A 68 -9.55 -16.26 -14.62
C VAL A 68 -9.71 -17.72 -15.05
N GLN A 69 -9.70 -18.00 -16.36
CA GLN A 69 -9.81 -19.37 -16.87
C GLN A 69 -8.66 -20.25 -16.37
N PHE A 70 -7.43 -19.75 -16.39
CA PHE A 70 -6.27 -20.42 -15.82
C PHE A 70 -6.48 -20.75 -14.34
N ALA A 71 -6.87 -19.77 -13.53
CA ALA A 71 -7.09 -19.98 -12.09
C ALA A 71 -8.21 -20.99 -11.81
N LEU A 72 -9.28 -21.00 -12.60
CA LEU A 72 -10.40 -21.94 -12.45
C LEU A 72 -10.02 -23.36 -12.87
N ASN A 73 -9.21 -23.52 -13.93
CA ASN A 73 -8.72 -24.82 -14.36
C ASN A 73 -7.78 -25.43 -13.31
N ASP A 74 -6.83 -24.66 -12.80
CA ASP A 74 -5.91 -25.11 -11.74
C ASP A 74 -6.65 -25.53 -10.47
N GLN A 75 -7.72 -24.83 -10.09
CA GLN A 75 -8.55 -25.25 -8.96
C GLN A 75 -9.21 -26.61 -9.14
N ARG A 76 -9.61 -26.97 -10.39
CA ARG A 76 -10.31 -28.22 -10.70
C ARG A 76 -9.36 -29.39 -10.88
N GLU A 77 -8.23 -29.15 -11.54
CA GLU A 77 -7.33 -30.20 -12.01
C GLU A 77 -6.24 -30.55 -10.99
N ASN A 78 -5.89 -29.59 -10.13
CA ASN A 78 -4.79 -29.79 -9.16
C ASN A 78 -5.15 -29.30 -7.75
N PRO A 79 -5.58 -30.19 -6.85
CA PRO A 79 -5.95 -29.82 -5.48
C PRO A 79 -4.85 -29.08 -4.69
N ARG A 80 -3.56 -29.29 -5.03
CA ARG A 80 -2.44 -28.62 -4.37
C ARG A 80 -2.34 -27.13 -4.76
N LEU A 81 -2.87 -26.74 -5.92
CA LEU A 81 -2.88 -25.37 -6.41
C LEU A 81 -4.19 -24.65 -6.03
N ALA A 82 -5.24 -25.39 -5.72
CA ALA A 82 -6.60 -24.91 -5.60
C ALA A 82 -6.74 -23.69 -4.64
N GLU A 83 -6.13 -23.74 -3.48
CA GLU A 83 -6.25 -22.67 -2.48
C GLU A 83 -5.55 -21.38 -2.92
N GLY A 84 -4.35 -21.49 -3.47
CA GLY A 84 -3.60 -20.35 -4.00
C GLY A 84 -4.30 -19.75 -5.22
N ALA A 85 -4.76 -20.59 -6.15
CA ALA A 85 -5.50 -20.19 -7.34
C ALA A 85 -6.83 -19.51 -7.00
N ALA A 86 -7.60 -20.04 -6.05
CA ALA A 86 -8.84 -19.43 -5.57
C ALA A 86 -8.58 -18.05 -4.94
N THR A 87 -7.56 -17.96 -4.10
CA THR A 87 -7.17 -16.68 -3.48
C THR A 87 -6.73 -15.67 -4.54
N TRP A 88 -5.96 -16.08 -5.54
CA TRP A 88 -5.56 -15.17 -6.61
C TRP A 88 -6.72 -14.77 -7.51
N CYS A 89 -7.63 -15.70 -7.83
CA CYS A 89 -8.85 -15.40 -8.58
C CYS A 89 -9.72 -14.35 -7.87
N SER A 90 -9.80 -14.40 -6.53
CA SER A 90 -10.54 -13.38 -5.76
C SER A 90 -9.99 -11.98 -5.95
N GLU A 91 -8.67 -11.80 -6.20
CA GLU A 91 -8.08 -10.48 -6.47
C GLU A 91 -8.52 -9.93 -7.84
N LEU A 92 -8.73 -10.82 -8.83
CA LEU A 92 -9.28 -10.43 -10.13
C LEU A 92 -10.76 -10.03 -10.00
N ILE A 93 -11.50 -10.70 -9.11
CA ILE A 93 -12.90 -10.35 -8.78
C ILE A 93 -12.95 -9.01 -8.05
N TRP A 94 -12.06 -8.73 -7.09
CA TRP A 94 -11.97 -7.44 -6.42
C TRP A 94 -11.76 -6.28 -7.39
N ARG A 95 -10.96 -6.49 -8.43
CA ARG A 95 -10.77 -5.48 -9.49
C ARG A 95 -12.08 -5.16 -10.19
N ASP A 96 -12.86 -6.17 -10.58
CA ASP A 96 -14.18 -5.96 -11.22
C ASP A 96 -15.17 -5.32 -10.25
N PHE A 97 -15.20 -5.77 -9.00
CA PHE A 97 -16.04 -5.20 -7.95
C PHE A 97 -15.85 -3.68 -7.81
N TYR A 98 -14.62 -3.19 -7.73
CA TYR A 98 -14.39 -1.74 -7.63
C TYR A 98 -14.77 -0.98 -8.91
N MET A 99 -14.64 -1.59 -10.07
CA MET A 99 -15.16 -1.01 -11.33
C MET A 99 -16.68 -0.87 -11.31
N GLN A 100 -17.39 -1.88 -10.78
CA GLN A 100 -18.86 -1.82 -10.60
C GLN A 100 -19.25 -0.73 -9.59
N ILE A 101 -18.53 -0.62 -8.48
CA ILE A 101 -18.76 0.44 -7.51
C ILE A 101 -18.60 1.82 -8.14
N LEU A 102 -17.54 2.06 -8.89
CA LEU A 102 -17.31 3.34 -9.55
C LEU A 102 -18.39 3.64 -10.60
N TYR A 103 -18.82 2.65 -11.36
CA TYR A 103 -19.86 2.79 -12.38
C TYR A 103 -21.23 3.13 -11.77
N HIS A 104 -21.64 2.41 -10.73
CA HIS A 104 -22.95 2.60 -10.12
C HIS A 104 -23.00 3.76 -9.11
N HIS A 105 -21.86 4.16 -8.57
CA HIS A 105 -21.71 5.20 -7.56
C HIS A 105 -20.64 6.23 -7.93
N PRO A 106 -20.77 6.96 -9.06
CA PRO A 106 -19.72 7.85 -9.56
C PRO A 106 -19.35 9.00 -8.60
N HIS A 107 -20.21 9.32 -7.63
CA HIS A 107 -19.93 10.32 -6.60
C HIS A 107 -18.72 9.95 -5.73
N VAL A 108 -18.33 8.66 -5.67
CA VAL A 108 -17.19 8.20 -4.84
C VAL A 108 -15.85 8.78 -5.28
N VAL A 109 -15.75 9.29 -6.51
CA VAL A 109 -14.55 9.99 -7.01
C VAL A 109 -14.18 11.17 -6.11
N THR A 110 -15.17 11.90 -5.59
CA THR A 110 -14.97 13.13 -4.82
C THR A 110 -15.55 13.09 -3.42
N ARG A 111 -16.38 12.10 -3.11
CA ARG A 111 -17.09 11.97 -1.83
C ARG A 111 -16.93 10.56 -1.25
N SER A 112 -17.12 10.45 0.04
CA SER A 112 -17.22 9.15 0.72
C SER A 112 -18.38 8.35 0.16
N PHE A 113 -18.21 7.03 0.01
CA PHE A 113 -19.30 6.14 -0.36
C PHE A 113 -20.44 6.21 0.68
N LYS A 114 -20.07 6.25 1.96
CA LYS A 114 -21.01 6.46 3.07
C LYS A 114 -21.12 7.94 3.38
N PRO A 115 -22.26 8.61 3.09
CA PRO A 115 -22.40 10.06 3.23
C PRO A 115 -22.11 10.62 4.62
N ASP A 116 -22.44 9.86 5.68
CA ASP A 116 -22.23 10.29 7.07
C ASP A 116 -20.75 10.55 7.38
N TYR A 117 -19.83 9.92 6.64
CA TYR A 117 -18.39 10.08 6.81
C TYR A 117 -17.84 11.41 6.24
N GLU A 118 -18.65 12.15 5.48
CA GLU A 118 -18.30 13.52 5.07
C GLU A 118 -18.27 14.51 6.27
N ALA A 119 -18.87 14.14 7.41
CA ALA A 119 -18.81 14.93 8.62
C ALA A 119 -17.44 14.85 9.35
N ILE A 120 -16.54 13.98 8.91
CA ILE A 120 -15.22 13.83 9.53
C ILE A 120 -14.39 15.09 9.33
N GLN A 121 -13.92 15.65 10.44
CA GLN A 121 -13.00 16.78 10.42
C GLN A 121 -11.55 16.28 10.33
N TRP A 122 -11.01 16.32 9.11
CA TRP A 122 -9.61 15.97 8.86
C TRP A 122 -8.66 17.01 9.40
N ALA A 123 -7.42 16.60 9.72
CA ALA A 123 -6.36 17.52 10.15
C ALA A 123 -6.05 18.57 9.07
N GLN A 124 -5.84 19.80 9.49
CA GLN A 124 -5.53 20.97 8.65
C GLN A 124 -4.45 21.83 9.30
N GLY A 125 -3.93 22.79 8.55
CA GLY A 125 -2.93 23.73 9.02
C GLY A 125 -1.50 23.24 8.77
N GLU A 126 -0.51 24.04 9.21
CA GLU A 126 0.91 23.85 8.90
C GLU A 126 1.44 22.48 9.35
N ASP A 127 1.04 21.99 10.51
CA ASP A 127 1.46 20.67 11.01
C ASP A 127 0.94 19.54 10.10
N ALA A 128 -0.31 19.64 9.63
CA ALA A 128 -0.87 18.64 8.72
C ALA A 128 -0.16 18.66 7.36
N GLU A 129 0.22 19.84 6.86
CA GLU A 129 1.01 19.98 5.63
C GLU A 129 2.42 19.40 5.80
N ALA A 130 3.09 19.69 6.91
CA ALA A 130 4.40 19.11 7.21
C ALA A 130 4.35 17.59 7.34
N HIS A 131 3.35 17.05 8.03
CA HIS A 131 3.13 15.61 8.16
C HIS A 131 2.84 14.95 6.81
N PHE A 132 2.02 15.59 5.96
CA PHE A 132 1.74 15.07 4.61
C PHE A 132 3.00 15.05 3.74
N ALA A 133 3.79 16.12 3.77
CA ALA A 133 5.05 16.18 3.04
C ALA A 133 6.04 15.11 3.51
N ALA A 134 6.19 14.89 4.81
CA ALA A 134 7.04 13.85 5.37
C ALA A 134 6.53 12.45 5.00
N TRP A 135 5.21 12.19 5.02
CA TRP A 135 4.62 10.95 4.55
C TRP A 135 4.91 10.73 3.05
N CYS A 136 4.72 11.73 2.21
CA CYS A 136 5.05 11.66 0.78
C CYS A 136 6.53 11.32 0.55
N ALA A 137 7.42 11.88 1.36
CA ALA A 137 8.87 11.66 1.26
C ALA A 137 9.34 10.31 1.85
N GLY A 138 8.49 9.60 2.61
CA GLY A 138 8.88 8.41 3.37
C GLY A 138 9.86 8.76 4.51
N GLN A 139 9.48 9.76 5.29
CA GLN A 139 10.22 10.31 6.43
C GLN A 139 9.32 10.47 7.67
N THR A 140 8.47 9.48 7.92
CA THR A 140 7.53 9.50 9.04
C THR A 140 8.13 9.06 10.37
N GLY A 141 9.32 8.44 10.34
CA GLY A 141 9.91 7.78 11.48
C GLY A 141 9.34 6.37 11.77
N TYR A 142 8.41 5.90 10.94
CA TYR A 142 7.88 4.53 10.99
C TYR A 142 8.45 3.72 9.82
N PRO A 143 9.43 2.83 10.05
CA PRO A 143 10.25 2.23 9.00
C PRO A 143 9.49 1.52 7.90
N LEU A 144 8.42 0.76 8.21
CA LEU A 144 7.64 0.07 7.20
C LEU A 144 6.83 1.04 6.34
N VAL A 145 6.30 2.13 6.92
CA VAL A 145 5.59 3.20 6.21
C VAL A 145 6.57 3.89 5.26
N ASP A 146 7.74 4.27 5.77
CA ASP A 146 8.77 4.97 5.02
C ASP A 146 9.31 4.10 3.87
N ALA A 147 9.57 2.82 4.13
CA ALA A 147 9.98 1.85 3.10
C ALA A 147 8.93 1.72 2.00
N GLY A 148 7.63 1.67 2.35
CA GLY A 148 6.53 1.63 1.40
C GLY A 148 6.47 2.87 0.51
N MET A 149 6.55 4.06 1.09
CA MET A 149 6.52 5.32 0.36
C MET A 149 7.75 5.51 -0.52
N ARG A 150 8.93 5.12 -0.04
CA ARG A 150 10.17 5.17 -0.84
C ARG A 150 10.16 4.14 -1.98
N GLN A 151 9.57 2.95 -1.79
CA GLN A 151 9.31 2.01 -2.89
C GLN A 151 8.46 2.67 -3.96
N LEU A 152 7.33 3.28 -3.60
CA LEU A 152 6.45 3.98 -4.52
C LEU A 152 7.20 5.06 -5.31
N ASN A 153 7.89 5.95 -4.60
CA ASN A 153 8.59 7.08 -5.20
C ASN A 153 9.71 6.64 -6.15
N ARG A 154 10.39 5.55 -5.82
CA ARG A 154 11.52 5.03 -6.62
C ARG A 154 11.07 4.22 -7.84
N THR A 155 9.96 3.51 -7.74
CA THR A 155 9.60 2.47 -8.71
C THR A 155 8.25 2.64 -9.37
N GLY A 156 7.38 3.53 -8.88
CA GLY A 156 6.00 3.63 -9.31
C GLY A 156 5.15 2.39 -8.95
N TYR A 157 5.69 1.51 -8.10
CA TYR A 157 5.00 0.32 -7.61
C TYR A 157 4.99 0.29 -6.08
N MET A 158 3.92 -0.22 -5.51
CA MET A 158 3.85 -0.52 -4.08
C MET A 158 3.09 -1.84 -3.87
N HIS A 159 3.67 -2.70 -3.05
CA HIS A 159 3.03 -3.96 -2.65
C HIS A 159 1.68 -3.72 -1.96
N ASN A 160 0.65 -4.54 -2.23
CA ASN A 160 -0.72 -4.31 -1.73
C ASN A 160 -0.79 -4.15 -0.20
N ARG A 161 -0.10 -5.00 0.57
CA ARG A 161 -0.05 -4.88 2.03
C ARG A 161 0.45 -3.51 2.49
N LEU A 162 1.43 -2.96 1.79
CA LEU A 162 1.97 -1.64 2.10
C LEU A 162 1.00 -0.52 1.73
N ARG A 163 0.26 -0.64 0.62
CA ARG A 163 -0.81 0.34 0.29
C ARG A 163 -1.81 0.46 1.44
N MET A 164 -2.20 -0.67 2.04
CA MET A 164 -3.09 -0.67 3.20
C MET A 164 -2.45 -0.01 4.43
N VAL A 165 -1.18 -0.32 4.72
CA VAL A 165 -0.47 0.20 5.90
C VAL A 165 -0.26 1.71 5.78
N VAL A 166 0.27 2.19 4.65
CA VAL A 166 0.57 3.62 4.48
C VAL A 166 -0.69 4.47 4.37
N ALA A 167 -1.78 3.93 3.79
CA ALA A 167 -3.07 4.61 3.73
C ALA A 167 -3.75 4.67 5.11
N SER A 168 -3.70 3.59 5.88
CA SER A 168 -4.16 3.59 7.27
C SER A 168 -3.35 4.60 8.10
N PHE A 169 -2.04 4.65 7.96
CA PHE A 169 -1.19 5.60 8.67
C PHE A 169 -1.57 7.05 8.33
N LEU A 170 -1.70 7.39 7.05
CA LEU A 170 -2.11 8.73 6.64
C LEU A 170 -3.44 9.15 7.25
N THR A 171 -4.46 8.28 7.15
CA THR A 171 -5.84 8.63 7.50
C THR A 171 -6.14 8.48 9.00
N LYS A 172 -5.48 7.53 9.67
CA LYS A 172 -5.77 7.18 11.07
C LYS A 172 -4.73 7.73 12.04
N ASP A 173 -3.44 7.66 11.72
CA ASP A 173 -2.40 8.17 12.60
C ASP A 173 -2.17 9.66 12.38
N LEU A 174 -2.03 10.13 11.14
CA LEU A 174 -1.87 11.55 10.84
C LEU A 174 -3.19 12.30 10.77
N GLY A 175 -4.31 11.60 10.57
CA GLY A 175 -5.64 12.18 10.47
C GLY A 175 -5.86 13.04 9.22
N ILE A 176 -5.11 12.80 8.16
CA ILE A 176 -5.16 13.55 6.90
C ILE A 176 -6.21 12.94 5.98
N ASP A 177 -6.89 13.80 5.21
CA ASP A 177 -7.94 13.39 4.28
C ASP A 177 -7.40 12.36 3.26
N TRP A 178 -8.12 11.25 3.12
CA TRP A 178 -7.79 10.16 2.22
C TRP A 178 -7.66 10.62 0.75
N ARG A 179 -8.38 11.66 0.33
CA ARG A 179 -8.34 12.19 -1.04
C ARG A 179 -6.95 12.71 -1.41
N ARG A 180 -6.20 13.23 -0.41
CA ARG A 180 -4.82 13.71 -0.64
C ARG A 180 -3.88 12.53 -0.93
N GLY A 181 -4.02 11.45 -0.18
CA GLY A 181 -3.23 10.24 -0.41
C GLY A 181 -3.62 9.54 -1.72
N GLU A 182 -4.92 9.49 -2.02
CA GLU A 182 -5.45 8.97 -3.28
C GLU A 182 -4.85 9.70 -4.49
N ALA A 183 -4.86 11.03 -4.48
CA ALA A 183 -4.29 11.87 -5.53
C ALA A 183 -2.76 11.67 -5.66
N TYR A 184 -2.05 11.51 -4.54
CA TYR A 184 -0.62 11.22 -4.58
C TYR A 184 -0.32 9.86 -5.22
N PHE A 185 -1.11 8.84 -4.91
CA PHE A 185 -0.99 7.52 -5.54
C PHE A 185 -1.35 7.57 -7.02
N ALA A 186 -2.38 8.32 -7.41
CA ALA A 186 -2.75 8.52 -8.81
C ALA A 186 -1.59 9.09 -9.64
N TRP A 187 -0.83 9.99 -9.05
CA TRP A 187 0.35 10.60 -9.69
C TRP A 187 1.56 9.65 -9.76
N LYS A 188 1.74 8.78 -8.76
CA LYS A 188 2.97 7.98 -8.61
C LYS A 188 2.88 6.56 -9.18
N LEU A 189 1.70 5.94 -9.15
CA LEU A 189 1.55 4.53 -9.51
C LEU A 189 1.58 4.28 -11.02
N ASN A 190 2.44 3.38 -11.46
CA ASN A 190 2.45 2.89 -12.84
C ASN A 190 1.20 2.06 -13.20
N ASP A 191 0.57 1.44 -12.20
CA ASP A 191 -0.65 0.65 -12.34
C ASP A 191 -1.92 1.40 -11.93
N PHE A 192 -1.86 2.74 -11.90
CA PHE A 192 -3.00 3.55 -11.48
C PHE A 192 -4.28 3.16 -12.22
N ASP A 193 -5.29 2.81 -11.46
CA ASP A 193 -6.68 2.61 -11.88
C ASP A 193 -7.58 3.33 -10.88
N LEU A 194 -8.41 4.24 -11.36
CA LEU A 194 -9.23 5.09 -10.48
C LEU A 194 -10.14 4.26 -9.58
N SER A 195 -10.76 3.19 -10.10
CA SER A 195 -11.70 2.38 -9.34
C SER A 195 -11.01 1.64 -8.18
N ALA A 196 -9.89 0.97 -8.47
CA ALA A 196 -9.14 0.23 -7.47
C ALA A 196 -8.42 1.16 -6.46
N ASN A 197 -7.87 2.29 -6.94
CA ASN A 197 -7.19 3.27 -6.08
C ASN A 197 -8.19 3.93 -5.12
N ASN A 198 -9.27 4.48 -5.64
CA ASN A 198 -10.34 5.12 -4.86
C ASN A 198 -10.95 4.14 -3.85
N GLY A 199 -11.33 2.93 -4.30
CA GLY A 199 -11.91 1.91 -3.44
C GLY A 199 -10.96 1.49 -2.31
N GLY A 200 -9.68 1.29 -2.61
CA GLY A 200 -8.65 0.94 -1.62
C GLY A 200 -8.40 2.05 -0.60
N TRP A 201 -8.36 3.32 -1.03
CA TRP A 201 -8.23 4.46 -0.13
C TRP A 201 -9.44 4.63 0.79
N GLN A 202 -10.65 4.53 0.24
CA GLN A 202 -11.88 4.58 1.04
C GLN A 202 -12.02 3.38 1.98
N TRP A 203 -11.54 2.20 1.58
CA TRP A 203 -11.46 1.05 2.46
C TRP A 203 -10.59 1.35 3.69
N ALA A 204 -9.37 1.86 3.50
CA ALA A 204 -8.45 2.21 4.59
C ALA A 204 -8.98 3.35 5.47
N ALA A 205 -9.63 4.35 4.86
CA ALA A 205 -10.23 5.49 5.54
C ALA A 205 -11.55 5.15 6.27
N SER A 206 -12.10 3.96 6.07
CA SER A 206 -13.41 3.52 6.61
C SER A 206 -14.63 4.19 5.99
N THR A 207 -14.46 4.87 4.86
CA THR A 207 -15.51 5.65 4.19
C THR A 207 -16.19 4.91 3.03
N GLY A 208 -15.62 3.78 2.61
CA GLY A 208 -16.03 3.01 1.44
C GLY A 208 -17.21 2.05 1.69
N CYS A 209 -17.66 1.37 0.61
CA CYS A 209 -18.74 0.40 0.64
C CYS A 209 -18.41 -0.83 1.49
N ASP A 210 -17.23 -1.40 1.32
CA ASP A 210 -16.70 -2.57 2.05
C ASP A 210 -15.52 -2.13 2.93
N ALA A 211 -15.71 -1.06 3.68
CA ALA A 211 -14.64 -0.43 4.41
C ALA A 211 -14.32 -1.14 5.73
N GLN A 212 -13.05 -1.05 6.13
CA GLN A 212 -12.62 -1.39 7.48
C GLN A 212 -13.47 -0.64 8.51
N PRO A 213 -13.91 -1.30 9.61
CA PRO A 213 -14.48 -0.59 10.74
C PRO A 213 -13.53 0.50 11.24
N TYR A 214 -14.03 1.70 11.51
CA TYR A 214 -13.19 2.86 11.86
C TYR A 214 -12.32 2.65 13.10
N PHE A 215 -12.75 1.80 14.03
CA PHE A 215 -12.01 1.45 15.24
C PHE A 215 -10.87 0.45 15.00
N ARG A 216 -10.83 -0.19 13.82
CA ARG A 216 -9.74 -1.08 13.41
C ARG A 216 -8.61 -0.24 12.78
N ILE A 217 -7.70 0.22 13.61
CA ILE A 217 -6.55 1.05 13.25
C ILE A 217 -5.32 0.16 13.22
N PHE A 218 -4.59 0.17 12.13
CA PHE A 218 -3.35 -0.62 12.04
C PHE A 218 -2.26 0.03 12.89
N ASN A 219 -1.65 -0.76 13.78
CA ASN A 219 -0.40 -0.35 14.42
C ASN A 219 0.75 -0.61 13.44
N PRO A 220 1.48 0.43 12.96
CA PRO A 220 2.49 0.25 11.93
C PRO A 220 3.68 -0.59 12.39
N VAL A 221 4.01 -0.60 13.68
CA VAL A 221 5.07 -1.46 14.25
C VAL A 221 4.66 -2.92 14.21
N THR A 222 3.48 -3.26 14.71
CA THR A 222 2.94 -4.63 14.67
C THR A 222 2.79 -5.15 13.23
N GLN A 223 2.37 -4.28 12.28
CA GLN A 223 2.33 -4.66 10.87
C GLN A 223 3.74 -4.94 10.33
N SER A 224 4.72 -4.17 10.74
CA SER A 224 6.12 -4.33 10.37
C SER A 224 6.69 -5.65 10.87
N GLU A 225 6.56 -5.92 12.16
CA GLU A 225 7.01 -7.17 12.79
C GLU A 225 6.37 -8.41 12.15
N ARG A 226 5.08 -8.32 11.81
CA ARG A 226 4.34 -9.45 11.23
C ARG A 226 4.72 -9.73 9.77
N PHE A 227 4.88 -8.69 8.94
CA PHE A 227 5.00 -8.85 7.48
C PHE A 227 6.40 -8.61 6.93
N ASP A 228 7.34 -8.16 7.77
CA ASP A 228 8.76 -8.01 7.44
C ASP A 228 9.65 -8.38 8.64
N GLU A 229 9.38 -9.51 9.29
CA GLU A 229 9.95 -9.96 10.56
C GLU A 229 11.46 -9.68 10.72
N LYS A 230 12.23 -9.92 9.66
CA LYS A 230 13.68 -9.67 9.62
C LYS A 230 14.08 -8.30 9.09
N GLY A 231 13.09 -7.42 8.82
CA GLY A 231 13.33 -6.10 8.26
C GLY A 231 13.99 -6.10 6.88
N ALA A 232 13.82 -7.17 6.10
CA ALA A 232 14.47 -7.30 4.79
C ALA A 232 13.95 -6.26 3.79
N PHE A 233 12.66 -5.98 3.82
CA PHE A 233 12.06 -4.94 2.99
C PHE A 233 12.46 -3.53 3.48
N ILE A 234 12.45 -3.31 4.79
CA ILE A 234 12.89 -2.05 5.40
C ILE A 234 14.34 -1.76 4.99
N ARG A 235 15.27 -2.70 5.20
CA ARG A 235 16.70 -2.53 4.84
C ARG A 235 16.91 -2.16 3.38
N ARG A 236 16.05 -2.66 2.50
CA ARG A 236 16.13 -2.39 1.05
C ARG A 236 15.77 -0.94 0.70
N TYR A 237 14.80 -0.33 1.40
CA TYR A 237 14.26 0.98 1.05
C TYR A 237 14.60 2.07 2.08
N VAL A 238 15.06 1.67 3.27
CA VAL A 238 15.54 2.55 4.35
C VAL A 238 16.93 2.08 4.79
N PRO A 239 17.93 2.15 3.89
CA PRO A 239 19.26 1.58 4.14
C PRO A 239 19.99 2.24 5.32
N GLU A 240 19.67 3.48 5.66
CA GLU A 240 20.30 4.22 6.75
C GLU A 240 20.09 3.55 8.12
N ILE A 241 19.00 2.77 8.30
CA ILE A 241 18.78 1.97 9.52
C ILE A 241 19.07 0.49 9.32
N GLY A 242 19.64 0.12 8.18
CA GLY A 242 19.88 -1.28 7.80
C GLY A 242 20.82 -2.04 8.72
N GLY A 243 21.67 -1.34 9.46
CA GLY A 243 22.60 -1.90 10.45
C GLY A 243 21.96 -2.28 11.80
N LEU A 244 20.71 -1.89 12.04
CA LEU A 244 20.01 -2.26 13.27
C LEU A 244 19.73 -3.76 13.35
N PRO A 245 19.85 -4.38 14.54
CA PRO A 245 19.33 -5.72 14.79
C PRO A 245 17.83 -5.83 14.47
N ASP A 246 17.37 -7.01 14.04
CA ASP A 246 16.00 -7.27 13.63
C ASP A 246 14.97 -6.79 14.68
N ARG A 247 15.28 -6.98 15.95
CA ARG A 247 14.44 -6.55 17.08
C ARG A 247 14.12 -5.05 17.08
N TRP A 248 15.04 -4.20 16.60
CA TRP A 248 14.93 -2.74 16.73
C TRP A 248 14.62 -2.04 15.41
N ILE A 249 14.69 -2.77 14.29
CA ILE A 249 14.50 -2.18 12.97
C ILE A 249 13.05 -1.69 12.72
N HIS A 250 12.08 -2.25 13.44
CA HIS A 250 10.66 -1.92 13.31
C HIS A 250 10.28 -0.64 14.07
N ALA A 251 11.01 -0.33 15.13
CA ALA A 251 10.78 0.82 15.99
C ALA A 251 12.13 1.36 16.55
N PRO A 252 12.97 1.99 15.72
CA PRO A 252 14.32 2.43 16.08
C PRO A 252 14.38 3.33 17.33
N TRP A 253 13.35 4.12 17.56
CA TRP A 253 13.24 5.03 18.73
C TRP A 253 13.12 4.31 20.07
N THR A 254 12.88 3.01 20.07
CA THR A 254 12.84 2.17 21.28
C THR A 254 14.17 1.49 21.56
N ALA A 255 15.14 1.61 20.65
CA ALA A 255 16.45 0.98 20.81
C ALA A 255 17.28 1.69 21.90
N PRO A 256 17.99 0.93 22.75
CA PRO A 256 18.95 1.52 23.69
C PRO A 256 20.01 2.34 22.97
N PRO A 257 20.52 3.45 23.58
CA PRO A 257 21.57 4.29 22.96
C PRO A 257 22.78 3.50 22.48
N VAL A 258 23.25 2.52 23.26
CA VAL A 258 24.40 1.66 22.90
C VAL A 258 24.15 0.87 21.59
N VAL A 259 22.90 0.50 21.30
CA VAL A 259 22.55 -0.21 20.05
C VAL A 259 22.57 0.76 18.87
N LEU A 260 22.05 1.97 19.05
CA LEU A 260 22.07 3.01 18.02
C LEU A 260 23.51 3.41 17.69
N GLU A 261 24.33 3.68 18.70
CA GLU A 261 25.76 3.98 18.54
C GLU A 261 26.51 2.84 17.85
N GLY A 262 26.31 1.60 18.30
CA GLY A 262 26.91 0.42 17.68
C GLY A 262 26.48 0.17 16.23
N SER A 263 25.32 0.68 15.84
CA SER A 263 24.80 0.63 14.47
C SER A 263 25.15 1.89 13.65
N GLY A 264 25.81 2.88 14.26
CA GLY A 264 26.20 4.13 13.62
C GLY A 264 25.03 5.06 13.27
N ILE A 265 23.90 4.98 14.01
CA ILE A 265 22.65 5.69 13.70
C ILE A 265 22.35 6.76 14.75
N ARG A 266 22.07 7.96 14.29
CA ARG A 266 21.59 9.09 15.10
C ARG A 266 20.16 9.44 14.71
N LEU A 267 19.21 9.07 15.58
CA LEU A 267 17.81 9.43 15.39
C LEU A 267 17.63 10.97 15.43
N GLY A 268 16.76 11.47 14.57
CA GLY A 268 16.58 12.91 14.35
C GLY A 268 17.59 13.52 13.38
N THR A 269 18.65 12.81 13.02
CA THR A 269 19.64 13.28 12.04
C THR A 269 19.73 12.34 10.84
N ASP A 270 20.11 11.08 11.07
CA ASP A 270 20.28 10.09 10.01
C ASP A 270 18.95 9.44 9.63
N TYR A 271 18.05 9.28 10.60
CA TYR A 271 16.67 8.82 10.41
C TYR A 271 15.73 9.59 11.34
N PRO A 272 14.53 10.00 10.89
CA PRO A 272 13.64 10.83 11.70
C PRO A 272 13.08 10.10 12.92
N MET A 273 12.77 10.88 13.96
CA MET A 273 11.91 10.43 15.06
C MET A 273 10.48 10.26 14.56
N PRO A 274 9.65 9.41 15.20
CA PRO A 274 8.24 9.27 14.84
C PRO A 274 7.51 10.60 14.84
N LEU A 275 6.79 10.91 13.75
CA LEU A 275 5.97 12.13 13.63
C LEU A 275 4.87 12.21 14.67
N VAL A 276 4.33 11.07 15.07
CA VAL A 276 3.23 10.95 16.03
C VAL A 276 3.46 9.72 16.92
N ASP A 277 2.93 9.79 18.13
CA ASP A 277 2.74 8.62 18.99
C ASP A 277 1.48 7.87 18.54
N HIS A 278 1.59 6.58 18.24
CA HIS A 278 0.49 5.78 17.69
C HIS A 278 -0.70 5.69 18.65
N ASP A 279 -0.48 5.53 19.96
CA ASP A 279 -1.57 5.36 20.92
C ASP A 279 -2.37 6.66 21.08
N GLN A 280 -1.69 7.81 21.11
CA GLN A 280 -2.34 9.11 21.11
C GLN A 280 -3.07 9.38 19.80
N ALA A 281 -2.47 9.05 18.66
CA ALA A 281 -3.06 9.19 17.34
C ALA A 281 -4.33 8.32 17.22
N ARG A 282 -4.29 7.10 17.74
CA ARG A 282 -5.44 6.19 17.81
C ARG A 282 -6.59 6.80 18.60
N GLN A 283 -6.33 7.39 19.77
CA GLN A 283 -7.35 8.06 20.57
C GLN A 283 -7.97 9.24 19.83
N LYS A 284 -7.15 10.10 19.24
CA LYS A 284 -7.61 11.24 18.41
C LYS A 284 -8.49 10.76 17.25
N THR A 285 -8.14 9.66 16.61
CA THR A 285 -8.92 9.09 15.51
C THR A 285 -10.26 8.53 15.97
N LEU A 286 -10.32 7.83 17.09
CA LEU A 286 -11.59 7.38 17.64
C LEU A 286 -12.54 8.56 17.95
N MET A 287 -12.01 9.67 18.50
CA MET A 287 -12.78 10.91 18.72
C MET A 287 -13.22 11.52 17.39
N ARG A 288 -12.32 11.62 16.40
CA ARG A 288 -12.63 12.17 15.06
C ARG A 288 -13.77 11.43 14.38
N PHE A 289 -13.77 10.11 14.45
CA PHE A 289 -14.80 9.27 13.84
C PHE A 289 -16.09 9.14 14.69
N SER A 290 -16.12 9.65 15.92
CA SER A 290 -17.32 9.61 16.78
C SER A 290 -18.49 10.45 16.24
N VAL A 291 -18.20 11.39 15.32
CA VAL A 291 -19.23 12.21 14.64
C VAL A 291 -20.08 11.40 13.67
N VAL A 292 -19.59 10.23 13.23
CA VAL A 292 -20.36 9.33 12.39
C VAL A 292 -21.42 8.65 13.25
N LYS A 293 -22.67 9.01 13.05
CA LYS A 293 -23.79 8.40 13.77
C LYS A 293 -23.83 6.91 13.45
N LYS A 294 -23.85 6.07 14.48
CA LYS A 294 -24.21 4.67 14.30
C LYS A 294 -25.62 4.65 13.71
N GLN A 295 -25.77 4.15 12.49
CA GLN A 295 -27.08 3.74 12.01
C GLN A 295 -27.56 2.65 12.98
N ALA A 296 -28.68 2.94 13.67
CA ALA A 296 -29.33 2.03 14.60
C ALA A 296 -29.94 0.85 13.83
#